data_2ff8091d7ad4ac53b888c2ba5fe6df1c
#
_entry.id   2ff8091d7ad4ac53b888c2ba5fe6df1c
#
_cell.length_a   1.000
_cell.length_b   1.000
_cell.length_c   1.000
_cell.angle_alpha   90.00
_cell.angle_beta   90.00
_cell.angle_gamma   90.00
#
_symmetry.space_group_name_H-M   'P 1'
#
loop_
_entity.id
_entity.type
_entity.pdbx_description
1 polymer ?
#
loop_
_entity_poly.entity_id
_entity_poly.type
_entity_poly.pdbx_seq_one_letter_code
_entity_poly.pdbx_strand_id
1 'polypeptide(L)'
;MPRRCAPASVEACAPRVLLRTQDYAVLCKPPDVRMDGLHDSVTMDTLARAWLPDATIKYCHRLDYGTSGLLLGAVHSRAAAAAGRAFEDRTTRKTYLGVVAGVVRGAFAIDYPLATSDGFRVRVGGAGAKAASTRVRALAACRYRGVACTKVALTPHTGRRHQLRAHLAAAGVPLVGDATYDDGPTAAAARMMLHAWKLRVPLPEGRRLVARSRDPFPIRGGRLRPCVDPGLGRARIV
;
A
#
# COMPACT_ATOMS: atom_id res chain seq x y z
N MET A 1 18.48 -5.49 -1.88
CA MET A 1 17.64 -6.49 -1.16
C MET A 1 17.14 -7.51 -2.17
N PRO A 2 17.14 -8.82 -1.89
CA PRO A 2 16.63 -9.81 -2.83
C PRO A 2 15.14 -9.55 -3.09
N ARG A 3 14.71 -9.66 -4.34
CA ARG A 3 13.31 -9.58 -4.77
C ARG A 3 12.61 -10.85 -4.33
N ARG A 4 11.85 -10.81 -3.23
CA ARG A 4 11.26 -12.01 -2.63
C ARG A 4 9.95 -12.44 -3.29
N CYS A 5 9.20 -11.48 -3.86
CA CYS A 5 7.86 -11.72 -4.41
C CYS A 5 7.58 -10.92 -5.70
N ALA A 6 8.58 -10.24 -6.28
CA ALA A 6 8.42 -9.61 -7.57
C ALA A 6 8.17 -10.67 -8.67
N PRO A 7 7.31 -10.38 -9.67
CA PRO A 7 7.21 -11.22 -10.86
C PRO A 7 8.56 -11.37 -11.55
N ALA A 8 8.84 -12.53 -12.11
CA ALA A 8 10.10 -12.80 -12.81
C ALA A 8 10.21 -11.98 -14.10
N SER A 9 9.10 -11.78 -14.80
CA SER A 9 8.99 -10.93 -15.98
C SER A 9 7.62 -10.25 -16.04
N VAL A 10 7.43 -9.35 -17.00
CA VAL A 10 6.14 -8.68 -17.23
C VAL A 10 5.09 -9.69 -17.67
N GLU A 11 5.46 -10.63 -18.55
CA GLU A 11 4.60 -11.67 -19.09
C GLU A 11 4.16 -12.68 -18.02
N ALA A 12 5.02 -12.93 -17.03
CA ALA A 12 4.72 -13.80 -15.90
C ALA A 12 3.71 -13.18 -14.90
N CYS A 13 3.38 -11.89 -15.06
CA CYS A 13 2.43 -11.20 -14.20
C CYS A 13 1.07 -11.05 -14.87
N ALA A 14 0.11 -11.89 -14.48
CA ALA A 14 -1.25 -11.78 -14.96
C ALA A 14 -1.83 -10.36 -14.76
N PRO A 15 -2.67 -9.86 -15.69
CA PRO A 15 -3.27 -8.54 -15.58
C PRO A 15 -4.04 -8.32 -14.27
N ARG A 16 -3.75 -7.21 -13.58
CA ARG A 16 -4.35 -6.85 -12.29
C ARG A 16 -5.12 -5.54 -12.38
N VAL A 17 -6.07 -5.48 -13.32
CA VAL A 17 -6.94 -4.33 -13.56
C VAL A 17 -8.32 -4.60 -12.95
N LEU A 18 -8.71 -3.81 -11.95
CA LEU A 18 -10.00 -3.93 -11.27
C LEU A 18 -11.09 -3.11 -11.96
N LEU A 19 -10.71 -2.01 -12.57
CA LEU A 19 -11.60 -1.09 -13.28
C LEU A 19 -10.82 -0.40 -14.38
N ARG A 20 -11.47 -0.23 -15.54
CA ARG A 20 -11.02 0.60 -16.63
C ARG A 20 -12.22 1.41 -17.15
N THR A 21 -12.07 2.72 -17.20
CA THR A 21 -13.03 3.67 -17.78
C THR A 21 -12.31 4.59 -18.76
N GLN A 22 -13.01 5.52 -19.38
CA GLN A 22 -12.40 6.54 -20.24
C GLN A 22 -11.45 7.46 -19.45
N ASP A 23 -11.71 7.70 -18.17
CA ASP A 23 -10.96 8.64 -17.33
C ASP A 23 -9.94 7.94 -16.43
N TYR A 24 -10.27 6.76 -15.87
CA TYR A 24 -9.52 6.14 -14.78
C TYR A 24 -9.28 4.65 -14.98
N ALA A 25 -8.16 4.19 -14.42
CA ALA A 25 -7.87 2.78 -14.21
C ALA A 25 -7.55 2.51 -12.74
N VAL A 26 -8.10 1.45 -12.17
CA VAL A 26 -7.74 0.94 -10.85
C VAL A 26 -6.96 -0.35 -11.04
N LEU A 27 -5.70 -0.31 -10.64
CA LEU A 27 -4.77 -1.42 -10.71
C LEU A 27 -4.54 -2.01 -9.32
N CYS A 28 -4.07 -3.25 -9.25
CA CYS A 28 -3.60 -3.85 -8.02
C CYS A 28 -2.09 -4.13 -8.13
N LYS A 29 -1.27 -3.25 -7.55
CA LYS A 29 0.18 -3.39 -7.57
C LYS A 29 0.63 -4.67 -6.86
N PRO A 30 1.48 -5.51 -7.47
CA PRO A 30 2.15 -6.61 -6.75
C PRO A 30 3.08 -6.08 -5.66
N PRO A 31 3.42 -6.89 -4.63
CA PRO A 31 4.52 -6.57 -3.73
C PRO A 31 5.86 -6.61 -4.49
N ASP A 32 6.87 -5.93 -3.95
CA ASP A 32 8.25 -5.89 -4.43
C ASP A 32 8.41 -5.45 -5.90
N VAL A 33 7.50 -4.60 -6.36
CA VAL A 33 7.54 -3.94 -7.68
C VAL A 33 7.64 -2.43 -7.46
N ARG A 34 8.60 -1.77 -8.14
CA ARG A 34 8.72 -0.31 -8.13
C ARG A 34 7.60 0.33 -8.93
N MET A 35 7.35 1.60 -8.68
CA MET A 35 6.41 2.36 -9.50
C MET A 35 6.99 2.62 -10.90
N ASP A 36 8.24 3.06 -10.93
CA ASP A 36 8.98 3.51 -12.10
C ASP A 36 10.49 3.22 -11.93
N GLY A 37 11.29 3.53 -12.92
CA GLY A 37 12.74 3.47 -12.90
C GLY A 37 13.33 2.56 -13.97
N LEU A 38 14.58 2.87 -14.39
CA LEU A 38 15.30 2.16 -15.45
C LEU A 38 16.07 0.92 -14.96
N HIS A 39 16.23 0.77 -13.64
CA HIS A 39 17.05 -0.30 -13.05
C HIS A 39 16.31 -1.64 -12.91
N ASP A 40 14.99 -1.63 -13.07
CA ASP A 40 14.15 -2.82 -12.94
C ASP A 40 13.41 -3.09 -14.26
N SER A 41 13.50 -4.31 -14.77
CA SER A 41 12.75 -4.75 -15.95
C SER A 41 11.25 -4.82 -15.69
N VAL A 42 10.85 -5.08 -14.42
CA VAL A 42 9.46 -5.13 -13.99
C VAL A 42 9.15 -3.97 -13.05
N THR A 43 8.40 -2.99 -13.55
CA THR A 43 7.88 -1.84 -12.81
C THR A 43 6.37 -1.73 -13.01
N MET A 44 5.69 -0.89 -12.25
CA MET A 44 4.28 -0.61 -12.52
C MET A 44 4.07 0.05 -13.89
N ASP A 45 5.05 0.83 -14.38
CA ASP A 45 4.98 1.41 -15.72
C ASP A 45 5.01 0.34 -16.81
N THR A 46 5.92 -0.65 -16.71
CA THR A 46 6.01 -1.75 -17.68
C THR A 46 4.80 -2.67 -17.59
N LEU A 47 4.33 -2.97 -16.39
CA LEU A 47 3.13 -3.77 -16.16
C LEU A 47 1.86 -3.06 -16.68
N ALA A 48 1.69 -1.77 -16.41
CA ALA A 48 0.52 -1.02 -16.87
C ALA A 48 0.46 -0.94 -18.40
N ARG A 49 1.59 -0.75 -19.08
CA ARG A 49 1.67 -0.79 -20.55
C ARG A 49 1.26 -2.16 -21.11
N ALA A 50 1.71 -3.26 -20.47
CA ALA A 50 1.33 -4.61 -20.88
C ALA A 50 -0.15 -4.93 -20.62
N TRP A 51 -0.70 -4.44 -19.49
CA TRP A 51 -2.10 -4.70 -19.13
C TRP A 51 -3.11 -3.79 -19.83
N LEU A 52 -2.68 -2.61 -20.24
CA LEU A 52 -3.51 -1.56 -20.85
C LEU A 52 -2.73 -0.92 -22.01
N PRO A 53 -2.49 -1.66 -23.11
CA PRO A 53 -1.62 -1.21 -24.22
C PRO A 53 -2.16 0.06 -24.90
N ASP A 54 -3.49 0.27 -24.88
CA ASP A 54 -4.15 1.41 -25.52
C ASP A 54 -4.18 2.67 -24.62
N ALA A 55 -3.47 2.66 -23.47
CA ALA A 55 -3.55 3.77 -22.54
C ALA A 55 -2.21 4.08 -21.87
N THR A 56 -1.86 5.35 -21.81
CA THR A 56 -0.76 5.85 -20.96
C THR A 56 -1.31 6.21 -19.58
N ILE A 57 -0.91 5.47 -18.57
CA ILE A 57 -1.41 5.66 -17.21
C ILE A 57 -0.61 6.71 -16.45
N LYS A 58 -1.30 7.75 -15.98
CA LYS A 58 -0.77 8.79 -15.09
C LYS A 58 -1.17 8.45 -13.65
N TYR A 59 -0.22 8.02 -12.82
CA TYR A 59 -0.52 7.62 -11.44
C TYR A 59 -0.93 8.82 -10.60
N CYS A 60 -2.07 8.71 -9.93
CA CYS A 60 -2.61 9.75 -9.05
C CYS A 60 -2.00 9.72 -7.64
N HIS A 61 -1.36 8.63 -7.27
CA HIS A 61 -0.61 8.44 -6.02
C HIS A 61 0.43 7.33 -6.20
N ARG A 62 1.24 7.11 -5.17
CA ARG A 62 2.30 6.09 -5.17
C ARG A 62 2.12 5.11 -4.02
N LEU A 63 2.65 3.91 -4.20
CA LEU A 63 2.86 2.91 -3.16
C LEU A 63 4.36 2.61 -3.05
N ASP A 64 4.81 2.27 -1.83
CA ASP A 64 6.20 1.85 -1.61
C ASP A 64 6.48 0.53 -2.36
N TYR A 65 7.77 0.25 -2.60
CA TYR A 65 8.24 -0.94 -3.27
C TYR A 65 7.59 -2.22 -2.74
N GLY A 66 7.70 -2.49 -1.44
CA GLY A 66 7.15 -3.70 -0.80
C GLY A 66 5.64 -3.67 -0.58
N THR A 67 4.97 -2.50 -0.72
CA THR A 67 3.53 -2.37 -0.52
C THR A 67 2.79 -2.88 -1.75
N SER A 68 1.78 -3.72 -1.54
CA SER A 68 0.88 -4.18 -2.60
C SER A 68 -0.49 -3.51 -2.52
N GLY A 69 -1.34 -3.72 -3.53
CA GLY A 69 -2.75 -3.35 -3.51
C GLY A 69 -3.13 -2.19 -4.41
N LEU A 70 -4.24 -1.54 -4.08
CA LEU A 70 -4.93 -0.58 -4.94
C LEU A 70 -4.06 0.61 -5.32
N LEU A 71 -3.99 0.86 -6.62
CA LEU A 71 -3.28 1.96 -7.25
C LEU A 71 -4.22 2.61 -8.26
N LEU A 72 -4.47 3.92 -8.11
CA LEU A 72 -5.28 4.71 -9.05
C LEU A 72 -4.38 5.37 -10.08
N GLY A 73 -4.70 5.16 -11.33
CA GLY A 73 -4.18 5.89 -12.46
C GLY A 73 -5.28 6.62 -13.22
N ALA A 74 -4.93 7.69 -13.89
CA ALA A 74 -5.75 8.42 -14.83
C ALA A 74 -5.24 8.18 -16.26
N VAL A 75 -6.14 8.21 -17.23
CA VAL A 75 -5.85 7.93 -18.63
C VAL A 75 -5.45 9.19 -19.39
N HIS A 76 -5.83 10.37 -18.90
CA HIS A 76 -5.45 11.67 -19.45
C HIS A 76 -5.23 12.71 -18.35
N SER A 77 -4.62 13.84 -18.73
CA SER A 77 -4.15 14.87 -17.78
C SER A 77 -5.27 15.53 -16.99
N ARG A 78 -6.46 15.77 -17.58
CA ARG A 78 -7.60 16.38 -16.87
C ARG A 78 -8.09 15.47 -15.73
N ALA A 79 -8.21 14.17 -15.98
CA ALA A 79 -8.58 13.20 -14.95
C ALA A 79 -7.49 13.08 -13.88
N ALA A 80 -6.20 13.10 -14.27
CA ALA A 80 -5.08 13.08 -13.34
C ALA A 80 -5.11 14.29 -12.40
N ALA A 81 -5.33 15.50 -12.94
CA ALA A 81 -5.43 16.73 -12.15
C ALA A 81 -6.62 16.70 -11.18
N ALA A 82 -7.79 16.20 -11.62
CA ALA A 82 -8.97 16.09 -10.76
C ALA A 82 -8.73 15.12 -9.58
N ALA A 83 -8.21 13.93 -9.85
CA ALA A 83 -7.89 12.98 -8.80
C ALA A 83 -6.73 13.50 -7.92
N GLY A 84 -5.69 14.12 -8.50
CA GLY A 84 -4.55 14.71 -7.78
C GLY A 84 -5.00 15.71 -6.72
N ARG A 85 -5.89 16.63 -7.06
CA ARG A 85 -6.49 17.56 -6.09
C ARG A 85 -7.14 16.84 -4.92
N ALA A 86 -7.92 15.78 -5.17
CA ALA A 86 -8.55 15.01 -4.09
C ALA A 86 -7.53 14.35 -3.14
N PHE A 87 -6.33 13.99 -3.62
CA PHE A 87 -5.23 13.51 -2.77
C PHE A 87 -4.55 14.66 -2.00
N GLU A 88 -4.30 15.81 -2.64
CA GLU A 88 -3.70 17.00 -2.04
C GLU A 88 -4.59 17.57 -0.93
N ASP A 89 -5.89 17.73 -1.20
CA ASP A 89 -6.90 18.21 -0.26
C ASP A 89 -7.26 17.19 0.82
N ARG A 90 -6.66 15.99 0.79
CA ARG A 90 -6.91 14.89 1.73
C ARG A 90 -8.36 14.46 1.84
N THR A 91 -9.16 14.68 0.80
CA THR A 91 -10.55 14.22 0.72
C THR A 91 -10.67 12.74 0.35
N THR A 92 -9.58 12.14 -0.16
CA THR A 92 -9.49 10.70 -0.40
C THR A 92 -9.46 9.91 0.91
N ARG A 93 -10.15 8.77 0.94
CA ARG A 93 -10.09 7.83 2.07
C ARG A 93 -9.36 6.56 1.65
N LYS A 94 -8.31 6.22 2.38
CA LYS A 94 -7.46 5.05 2.16
C LYS A 94 -7.49 4.16 3.39
N THR A 95 -7.65 2.87 3.20
CA THR A 95 -7.47 1.89 4.27
C THR A 95 -6.51 0.82 3.79
N TYR A 96 -5.53 0.51 4.60
CA TYR A 96 -4.57 -0.55 4.37
C TYR A 96 -4.84 -1.71 5.31
N LEU A 97 -4.51 -2.91 4.90
CA LEU A 97 -4.31 -4.06 5.78
C LEU A 97 -2.82 -4.17 6.08
N GLY A 98 -2.49 -4.37 7.34
CA GLY A 98 -1.14 -4.70 7.77
C GLY A 98 -1.15 -5.90 8.71
N VAL A 99 -0.02 -6.57 8.81
CA VAL A 99 0.25 -7.49 9.90
C VAL A 99 1.48 -6.97 10.62
N VAL A 100 1.33 -6.73 11.92
CA VAL A 100 2.39 -6.20 12.78
C VAL A 100 2.91 -7.28 13.72
N ALA A 101 4.20 -7.22 14.03
CA ALA A 101 4.79 -8.02 15.08
C ALA A 101 4.30 -7.51 16.45
N GLY A 102 3.89 -8.43 17.31
CA GLY A 102 3.35 -8.10 18.63
C GLY A 102 1.83 -8.09 18.71
N VAL A 103 1.33 -7.79 19.90
CA VAL A 103 -0.09 -7.80 20.26
C VAL A 103 -0.62 -6.37 20.28
N VAL A 104 -1.56 -6.10 19.37
CA VAL A 104 -2.32 -4.84 19.33
C VAL A 104 -3.76 -5.13 19.74
N ARG A 105 -4.32 -4.31 20.62
CA ARG A 105 -5.71 -4.40 21.08
C ARG A 105 -6.46 -3.10 20.78
N GLY A 106 -7.73 -3.21 20.42
CA GLY A 106 -8.60 -2.05 20.20
C GLY A 106 -8.17 -1.19 19.01
N ALA A 107 -8.24 0.13 19.20
CA ALA A 107 -7.87 1.12 18.22
C ALA A 107 -7.15 2.31 18.88
N PHE A 108 -6.14 2.88 18.19
CA PHE A 108 -5.40 4.05 18.63
C PHE A 108 -4.93 4.89 17.44
N ALA A 109 -4.47 6.10 17.72
CA ALA A 109 -3.85 6.97 16.74
C ALA A 109 -2.33 7.07 17.00
N ILE A 110 -1.58 7.29 15.94
CA ILE A 110 -0.14 7.61 15.96
C ILE A 110 0.02 8.94 15.24
N ASP A 111 0.37 9.98 15.99
CA ASP A 111 0.44 11.37 15.52
C ASP A 111 1.87 11.91 15.58
N TYR A 112 2.86 11.06 15.34
CA TYR A 112 4.26 11.44 15.33
C TYR A 112 4.61 12.21 14.05
N PRO A 113 5.22 13.41 14.13
CA PRO A 113 5.71 14.10 12.95
C PRO A 113 6.85 13.33 12.30
N LEU A 114 6.92 13.38 10.97
CA LEU A 114 7.89 12.62 10.18
C LEU A 114 8.83 13.55 9.41
N ALA A 115 10.14 13.30 9.54
CA ALA A 115 11.19 13.95 8.78
C ALA A 115 11.75 13.01 7.71
N THR A 116 12.02 13.54 6.52
CA THR A 116 12.83 12.83 5.53
C THR A 116 14.28 12.96 5.96
N SER A 117 14.98 11.85 6.16
CA SER A 117 16.44 11.85 6.34
C SER A 117 17.13 11.79 4.97
N ASP A 118 18.42 12.13 4.93
CA ASP A 118 19.26 12.08 3.72
C ASP A 118 19.46 10.64 3.19
N GLY A 119 18.84 9.68 3.82
CA GLY A 119 18.86 8.28 3.44
C GLY A 119 17.50 7.74 3.01
N PHE A 120 17.44 6.42 2.94
CA PHE A 120 16.25 5.67 2.53
C PHE A 120 15.15 5.66 3.61
N ARG A 121 15.50 5.84 4.89
CA ARG A 121 14.58 5.82 6.03
C ARG A 121 13.91 7.18 6.24
N VAL A 122 12.69 7.15 6.75
CA VAL A 122 11.99 8.30 7.33
C VAL A 122 12.12 8.18 8.85
N ARG A 123 12.36 9.29 9.54
CA ARG A 123 12.50 9.35 11.00
C ARG A 123 11.30 10.03 11.64
N VAL A 124 11.01 9.65 12.86
CA VAL A 124 10.04 10.33 13.72
C VAL A 124 10.72 11.51 14.39
N GLY A 125 10.09 12.69 14.30
CA GLY A 125 10.61 13.92 14.88
C GLY A 125 11.82 14.49 14.14
N GLY A 126 12.49 15.47 14.78
CA GLY A 126 13.65 16.16 14.26
C GLY A 126 13.35 17.39 13.41
N ALA A 127 14.41 18.08 12.98
CA ALA A 127 14.30 19.27 12.18
C ALA A 127 13.59 18.98 10.85
N GLY A 128 12.68 19.86 10.42
CA GLY A 128 11.91 19.71 9.19
C GLY A 128 10.82 18.63 9.24
N ALA A 129 10.55 18.03 10.40
CA ALA A 129 9.48 17.04 10.54
C ALA A 129 8.11 17.67 10.25
N LYS A 130 7.32 16.97 9.44
CA LYS A 130 5.97 17.40 9.04
C LYS A 130 4.93 16.56 9.76
N ALA A 131 3.84 17.18 10.20
CA ALA A 131 2.73 16.50 10.85
C ALA A 131 2.26 15.30 10.01
N ALA A 132 2.08 14.17 10.71
CA ALA A 132 1.57 12.94 10.15
C ALA A 132 0.65 12.25 11.16
N SER A 133 -0.44 11.66 10.68
CA SER A 133 -1.45 10.99 11.53
C SER A 133 -1.91 9.69 10.88
N THR A 134 -1.92 8.63 11.67
CA THR A 134 -2.34 7.29 11.28
C THR A 134 -3.24 6.69 12.35
N ARG A 135 -4.44 6.25 11.97
CA ARG A 135 -5.31 5.44 12.83
C ARG A 135 -5.04 3.96 12.63
N VAL A 136 -4.81 3.26 13.72
CA VAL A 136 -4.60 1.81 13.78
C VAL A 136 -5.81 1.16 14.44
N ARG A 137 -6.32 0.05 13.88
CA ARG A 137 -7.38 -0.75 14.49
C ARG A 137 -7.06 -2.23 14.38
N ALA A 138 -6.99 -2.93 15.51
CA ALA A 138 -6.82 -4.37 15.55
C ALA A 138 -8.01 -5.08 14.87
N LEU A 139 -7.71 -6.11 14.09
CA LEU A 139 -8.70 -6.93 13.40
C LEU A 139 -8.72 -8.37 13.93
N ALA A 140 -7.54 -8.99 14.06
CA ALA A 140 -7.41 -10.35 14.54
C ALA A 140 -5.99 -10.62 15.06
N ALA A 141 -5.88 -11.36 16.16
CA ALA A 141 -4.62 -11.94 16.62
C ALA A 141 -4.23 -13.12 15.72
N CYS A 142 -2.94 -13.31 15.50
CA CYS A 142 -2.41 -14.43 14.73
C CYS A 142 -0.97 -14.76 15.13
N ARG A 143 -0.43 -15.83 14.56
CA ARG A 143 1.01 -16.16 14.66
C ARG A 143 1.60 -16.27 13.27
N TYR A 144 2.82 -15.76 13.12
CA TYR A 144 3.64 -15.95 11.94
C TYR A 144 4.99 -16.56 12.33
N ARG A 145 5.28 -17.80 11.85
CA ARG A 145 6.50 -18.54 12.22
C ARG A 145 6.76 -18.59 13.75
N GLY A 146 5.70 -18.82 14.52
CA GLY A 146 5.78 -18.88 15.98
C GLY A 146 5.67 -17.52 16.69
N VAL A 147 5.93 -16.40 16.03
CA VAL A 147 5.87 -15.06 16.61
C VAL A 147 4.42 -14.59 16.72
N ALA A 148 4.06 -14.01 17.87
CA ALA A 148 2.76 -13.38 18.06
C ALA A 148 2.64 -12.14 17.18
N CYS A 149 1.55 -12.03 16.42
CA CYS A 149 1.29 -10.96 15.48
C CYS A 149 -0.16 -10.50 15.57
N THR A 150 -0.42 -9.31 15.06
CA THR A 150 -1.78 -8.79 14.94
C THR A 150 -2.03 -8.28 13.51
N LYS A 151 -3.11 -8.74 12.91
CA LYS A 151 -3.64 -8.14 11.70
C LYS A 151 -4.37 -6.86 12.04
N VAL A 152 -4.07 -5.78 11.35
CA VAL A 152 -4.60 -4.43 11.63
C VAL A 152 -5.15 -3.77 10.36
N ALA A 153 -6.15 -2.91 10.56
CA ALA A 153 -6.55 -1.93 9.57
C ALA A 153 -5.87 -0.60 9.90
N LEU A 154 -5.29 0.02 8.89
CA LEU A 154 -4.53 1.27 8.98
C LEU A 154 -5.19 2.33 8.11
N THR A 155 -5.50 3.48 8.70
CA THR A 155 -6.09 4.61 7.98
C THR A 155 -5.17 5.83 8.12
N PRO A 156 -4.36 6.15 7.09
CA PRO A 156 -3.54 7.36 7.10
C PRO A 156 -4.42 8.59 6.81
N HIS A 157 -4.37 9.59 7.67
CA HIS A 157 -4.99 10.90 7.48
C HIS A 157 -4.09 11.85 6.67
N THR A 158 -2.80 11.60 6.65
CA THR A 158 -1.77 12.26 5.84
C THR A 158 -1.15 11.25 4.87
N GLY A 159 -0.29 11.70 3.95
CA GLY A 159 0.33 10.82 2.93
C GLY A 159 1.85 11.01 2.87
N ARG A 160 2.57 10.96 4.01
CA ARG A 160 4.02 11.09 4.01
C ARG A 160 4.69 9.80 3.53
N ARG A 161 5.91 9.94 2.96
CA ARG A 161 6.72 8.79 2.57
C ARG A 161 6.89 7.84 3.75
N HIS A 162 6.76 6.54 3.53
CA HIS A 162 6.90 5.46 4.53
C HIS A 162 6.06 5.63 5.81
N GLN A 163 5.05 6.51 5.82
CA GLN A 163 4.33 6.91 7.03
C GLN A 163 3.86 5.75 7.88
N LEU A 164 3.10 4.82 7.30
CA LEU A 164 2.55 3.67 8.03
C LEU A 164 3.64 2.80 8.64
N ARG A 165 4.73 2.62 7.92
CA ARG A 165 5.89 1.80 8.30
C ARG A 165 6.64 2.43 9.47
N ALA A 166 7.02 3.71 9.34
CA ALA A 166 7.73 4.46 10.38
C ALA A 166 6.89 4.64 11.66
N HIS A 167 5.58 4.93 11.51
CA HIS A 167 4.68 5.06 12.65
C HIS A 167 4.55 3.76 13.44
N LEU A 168 4.31 2.63 12.76
CA LEU A 168 4.16 1.33 13.44
C LEU A 168 5.46 0.88 14.12
N ALA A 169 6.60 1.10 13.48
CA ALA A 169 7.90 0.80 14.08
C ALA A 169 8.16 1.67 15.33
N ALA A 170 7.89 2.98 15.25
CA ALA A 170 8.02 3.89 16.37
C ALA A 170 7.05 3.58 17.54
N ALA A 171 5.90 2.98 17.23
CA ALA A 171 4.96 2.50 18.23
C ALA A 171 5.33 1.11 18.80
N GLY A 172 6.50 0.55 18.46
CA GLY A 172 6.97 -0.75 18.94
C GLY A 172 6.28 -1.97 18.33
N VAL A 173 5.51 -1.78 17.25
CA VAL A 173 4.79 -2.85 16.56
C VAL A 173 5.08 -2.81 15.04
N PRO A 174 6.32 -3.10 14.62
CA PRO A 174 6.71 -2.99 13.22
C PRO A 174 5.90 -3.94 12.32
N LEU A 175 5.84 -3.62 11.03
CA LEU A 175 5.21 -4.49 10.04
C LEU A 175 6.05 -5.74 9.80
N VAL A 176 5.42 -6.89 9.82
CA VAL A 176 6.05 -8.16 9.44
C VAL A 176 6.62 -8.06 8.02
N GLY A 177 7.90 -8.36 7.88
CA GLY A 177 8.61 -8.32 6.60
C GLY A 177 9.09 -6.94 6.15
N ASP A 178 9.01 -5.93 7.00
CA ASP A 178 9.58 -4.61 6.73
C ASP A 178 11.06 -4.55 7.10
N ALA A 179 11.92 -5.03 6.22
CA ALA A 179 13.37 -5.05 6.44
C ALA A 179 14.03 -3.66 6.60
N THR A 180 13.28 -2.56 6.47
CA THR A 180 13.78 -1.20 6.70
C THR A 180 13.56 -0.76 8.15
N TYR A 181 12.45 -1.18 8.76
CA TYR A 181 12.00 -0.70 10.08
C TYR A 181 11.82 -1.82 11.11
N ASP A 182 11.93 -3.09 10.72
CA ASP A 182 11.91 -4.26 11.59
C ASP A 182 13.28 -4.95 11.52
N ASP A 183 13.94 -5.11 12.65
CA ASP A 183 15.18 -5.87 12.85
C ASP A 183 14.94 -7.17 13.64
N GLY A 184 13.70 -7.44 14.01
CA GLY A 184 13.27 -8.63 14.72
C GLY A 184 13.10 -9.88 13.85
N PRO A 185 12.63 -10.98 14.45
CA PRO A 185 12.52 -12.30 13.79
C PRO A 185 11.53 -12.31 12.61
N THR A 186 10.68 -11.29 12.49
CA THR A 186 9.71 -11.17 11.40
C THR A 186 10.23 -10.40 10.19
N ALA A 187 11.36 -9.71 10.29
CA ALA A 187 11.98 -8.95 9.20
C ALA A 187 12.27 -9.81 7.96
N ALA A 188 12.61 -11.09 8.16
CA ALA A 188 12.92 -12.06 7.10
C ALA A 188 11.68 -12.74 6.47
N ALA A 189 10.47 -12.19 6.63
CA ALA A 189 9.29 -12.71 5.98
C ALA A 189 9.37 -12.61 4.45
N ALA A 190 8.63 -13.46 3.73
CA ALA A 190 8.67 -13.55 2.28
C ALA A 190 8.31 -12.21 1.59
N ARG A 191 7.52 -11.38 2.23
CA ARG A 191 7.15 -10.03 1.76
C ARG A 191 6.84 -9.11 2.93
N MET A 192 6.88 -7.81 2.70
CA MET A 192 6.31 -6.83 3.62
C MET A 192 4.78 -6.98 3.67
N MET A 193 4.23 -7.13 4.87
CA MET A 193 2.79 -7.36 5.04
C MET A 193 2.04 -6.04 5.19
N LEU A 194 2.07 -5.24 4.12
CA LEU A 194 1.29 -4.01 3.95
C LEU A 194 0.57 -4.04 2.60
N HIS A 195 -0.73 -3.75 2.60
CA HIS A 195 -1.58 -3.85 1.44
C HIS A 195 -2.62 -2.73 1.38
N ALA A 196 -2.64 -1.95 0.30
CA ALA A 196 -3.65 -0.93 0.03
C ALA A 196 -4.99 -1.61 -0.29
N TRP A 197 -5.87 -1.68 0.69
CA TRP A 197 -7.05 -2.53 0.68
C TRP A 197 -8.31 -1.85 0.19
N LYS A 198 -8.56 -0.62 0.66
CA LYS A 198 -9.74 0.17 0.27
C LYS A 198 -9.31 1.56 -0.15
N LEU A 199 -9.92 2.05 -1.22
CA LEU A 199 -9.70 3.38 -1.76
C LEU A 199 -11.06 4.02 -2.10
N ARG A 200 -11.25 5.26 -1.64
CA ARG A 200 -12.38 6.11 -1.97
C ARG A 200 -11.86 7.46 -2.43
N VAL A 201 -12.20 7.87 -3.64
CA VAL A 201 -11.75 9.12 -4.25
C VAL A 201 -12.97 9.90 -4.71
N PRO A 202 -13.21 11.10 -4.18
CA PRO A 202 -14.17 12.03 -4.77
C PRO A 202 -13.75 12.36 -6.20
N LEU A 203 -14.69 12.39 -7.10
CA LEU A 203 -14.51 12.76 -8.51
C LEU A 203 -15.41 13.96 -8.85
N PRO A 204 -15.16 14.64 -9.97
CA PRO A 204 -16.03 15.72 -10.44
C PRO A 204 -17.49 15.27 -10.56
N GLU A 205 -18.41 16.26 -10.54
CA GLU A 205 -19.85 16.06 -10.70
C GLU A 205 -20.49 15.20 -9.61
N GLY A 206 -19.94 15.23 -8.38
CA GLY A 206 -20.47 14.48 -7.24
C GLY A 206 -20.21 12.97 -7.30
N ARG A 207 -19.56 12.48 -8.34
CA ARG A 207 -19.22 11.06 -8.48
C ARG A 207 -18.14 10.63 -7.49
N ARG A 208 -18.02 9.34 -7.24
CA ARG A 208 -17.01 8.73 -6.37
C ARG A 208 -16.47 7.44 -6.96
N LEU A 209 -15.16 7.30 -6.98
CA LEU A 209 -14.52 6.02 -7.19
C LEU A 209 -14.43 5.27 -5.86
N VAL A 210 -14.92 4.05 -5.83
CA VAL A 210 -14.85 3.15 -4.67
C VAL A 210 -14.22 1.84 -5.12
N ALA A 211 -13.09 1.48 -4.51
CA ALA A 211 -12.39 0.25 -4.79
C ALA A 211 -12.05 -0.52 -3.50
N ARG A 212 -12.09 -1.84 -3.61
CA ARG A 212 -11.67 -2.77 -2.55
C ARG A 212 -10.96 -3.97 -3.20
N SER A 213 -9.70 -4.20 -2.82
CA SER A 213 -8.96 -5.41 -3.17
C SER A 213 -9.31 -6.59 -2.26
N ARG A 214 -8.93 -7.79 -2.65
CA ARG A 214 -8.99 -8.95 -1.76
C ARG A 214 -7.92 -8.84 -0.66
N ASP A 215 -8.15 -9.57 0.41
CA ASP A 215 -7.25 -9.64 1.56
C ASP A 215 -6.12 -10.65 1.33
N PRO A 216 -4.85 -10.21 1.25
CA PRO A 216 -3.73 -11.12 1.02
C PRO A 216 -3.20 -11.78 2.30
N PHE A 217 -3.79 -11.49 3.46
CA PHE A 217 -3.33 -11.95 4.77
C PHE A 217 -4.40 -12.80 5.49
N PRO A 218 -4.87 -13.92 4.89
CA PRO A 218 -5.83 -14.79 5.54
C PRO A 218 -5.22 -15.46 6.79
N ILE A 219 -6.05 -15.61 7.82
CA ILE A 219 -5.70 -16.31 9.05
C ILE A 219 -6.52 -17.59 9.10
N ARG A 220 -5.86 -18.73 9.27
CA ARG A 220 -6.49 -20.06 9.39
C ARG A 220 -5.91 -20.76 10.61
N GLY A 221 -6.78 -21.22 11.53
CA GLY A 221 -6.36 -21.86 12.78
C GLY A 221 -5.40 -20.99 13.61
N GLY A 222 -5.64 -19.66 13.67
CA GLY A 222 -4.77 -18.71 14.36
C GLY A 222 -3.42 -18.44 13.70
N ARG A 223 -3.11 -19.08 12.57
CA ARG A 223 -1.86 -18.92 11.83
C ARG A 223 -2.06 -18.05 10.59
N LEU A 224 -1.16 -17.10 10.41
CA LEU A 224 -1.12 -16.25 9.22
C LEU A 224 -0.62 -17.06 8.01
N ARG A 225 -1.34 -16.96 6.89
CA ARG A 225 -1.01 -17.58 5.60
C ARG A 225 -0.96 -16.47 4.53
N PRO A 226 0.14 -15.73 4.42
CA PRO A 226 0.23 -14.65 3.45
C PRO A 226 0.18 -15.19 2.02
N CYS A 227 -0.54 -14.49 1.16
CA CYS A 227 -0.66 -14.79 -0.26
C CYS A 227 -0.03 -13.66 -1.09
N VAL A 228 0.74 -14.03 -2.10
CA VAL A 228 1.34 -13.05 -3.03
C VAL A 228 0.27 -12.51 -3.96
N ASP A 229 -0.62 -13.39 -4.45
CA ASP A 229 -1.73 -13.04 -5.31
C ASP A 229 -3.06 -13.48 -4.69
N PRO A 230 -3.76 -12.58 -4.00
CA PRO A 230 -5.09 -12.87 -3.44
C PRO A 230 -6.20 -12.85 -4.52
N GLY A 231 -5.84 -12.62 -5.79
CA GLY A 231 -6.76 -12.30 -6.88
C GLY A 231 -7.25 -10.86 -6.83
N LEU A 232 -8.13 -10.52 -7.76
CA LEU A 232 -8.68 -9.17 -7.89
C LEU A 232 -9.84 -8.93 -6.91
N GLY A 233 -10.03 -7.68 -6.56
CA GLY A 233 -11.15 -7.19 -5.79
C GLY A 233 -12.27 -6.64 -6.68
N ARG A 234 -12.89 -5.53 -6.23
CA ARG A 234 -13.95 -4.81 -6.96
C ARG A 234 -13.68 -3.32 -6.95
N ALA A 235 -13.98 -2.66 -8.07
CA ALA A 235 -13.97 -1.20 -8.16
C ALA A 235 -15.14 -0.73 -9.02
N ARG A 236 -15.68 0.46 -8.68
CA ARG A 236 -16.78 1.12 -9.43
C ARG A 236 -16.73 2.62 -9.22
N ILE A 237 -17.33 3.34 -10.15
CA ILE A 237 -17.69 4.76 -9.98
C ILE A 237 -19.18 4.81 -9.68
N VAL A 238 -19.56 5.55 -8.65
CA VAL A 238 -20.94 5.77 -8.20
C VAL A 238 -21.18 7.25 -8.00
#